data_0f49a48172ec3602aa2a8bf724585a03
#
_entry.id   0f49a48172ec3602aa2a8bf724585a03
#
_cell.length_a   1.000
_cell.length_b   1.000
_cell.length_c   1.000
_cell.angle_alpha   90.00
_cell.angle_beta   90.00
_cell.angle_gamma   90.00
#
_symmetry.space_group_name_H-M   'P 1'
#
loop_
_entity.id
_entity.type
_entity.pdbx_description
1 polymer ?
#
loop_
_entity_poly.entity_id
_entity_poly.type
_entity_poly.pdbx_seq_one_letter_code
_entity_poly.pdbx_strand_id
1 'polypeptide(L)'
;MLLEGKKALIFGVANQRSIAYGIASMLKQHGARLAFNYVGDAIKKRVEPISEELGGEFTFQCDVCDDSQIEQAANLVREKWDKFDILIHSVAFANREDLSGRFIDTSRKGFSIALDISAYSLTGLCRAFEHLFNEN
;
A
#
# COMPACT_ATOMS: atom_id res chain seq x y z
N MET A 1 15.85 -2.32 18.97
CA MET A 1 15.66 -2.78 17.57
C MET A 1 15.77 -1.60 16.62
N LEU A 2 16.20 -1.83 15.41
CA LEU A 2 16.53 -0.76 14.46
C LEU A 2 15.35 0.20 14.17
N LEU A 3 14.12 -0.30 14.18
CA LEU A 3 12.91 0.46 13.84
C LEU A 3 11.93 0.55 15.01
N GLU A 4 12.41 0.46 16.23
CA GLU A 4 11.56 0.49 17.42
C GLU A 4 10.66 1.72 17.44
N GLY A 5 9.34 1.49 17.49
CA GLY A 5 8.34 2.53 17.52
C GLY A 5 8.09 3.26 16.19
N LYS A 6 8.88 3.02 15.14
CA LYS A 6 8.65 3.59 13.81
C LYS A 6 7.33 3.08 13.23
N LYS A 7 6.56 3.95 12.61
CA LYS A 7 5.24 3.65 12.05
C LYS A 7 5.34 3.48 10.54
N ALA A 8 4.88 2.34 10.02
CA ALA A 8 4.95 2.01 8.60
C ALA A 8 3.56 1.74 8.01
N LEU A 9 3.22 2.48 6.96
CA LEU A 9 2.06 2.23 6.11
C LEU A 9 2.44 1.28 4.99
N ILE A 10 1.74 0.15 4.86
CA ILE A 10 2.03 -0.88 3.88
C ILE A 10 0.90 -0.96 2.85
N PHE A 11 1.23 -0.67 1.60
CA PHE A 11 0.32 -0.79 0.47
C PHE A 11 0.71 -1.98 -0.40
N GLY A 12 -0.26 -2.86 -0.68
CA GLY A 12 -0.09 -3.92 -1.67
C GLY A 12 0.00 -5.34 -1.13
N VAL A 13 -0.34 -5.59 0.13
CA VAL A 13 -0.48 -6.96 0.63
C VAL A 13 -1.74 -7.60 0.04
N ALA A 14 -1.59 -8.76 -0.61
CA ALA A 14 -2.70 -9.56 -1.11
C ALA A 14 -2.78 -10.95 -0.44
N ASN A 15 -1.62 -11.50 -0.05
CA ASN A 15 -1.47 -12.78 0.63
C ASN A 15 -0.05 -12.89 1.20
N GLN A 16 0.28 -14.02 1.85
CA GLN A 16 1.62 -14.26 2.43
C GLN A 16 2.75 -14.40 1.40
N ARG A 17 2.43 -14.49 0.11
CA ARG A 17 3.43 -14.51 -0.98
C ARG A 17 3.71 -13.12 -1.53
N SER A 18 2.98 -12.10 -1.11
CA SER A 18 3.21 -10.72 -1.53
C SER A 18 4.60 -10.24 -1.11
N ILE A 19 5.26 -9.48 -1.97
CA ILE A 19 6.50 -8.78 -1.60
C ILE A 19 6.25 -7.87 -0.37
N ALA A 20 5.10 -7.18 -0.36
CA ALA A 20 4.69 -6.34 0.77
C ALA A 20 4.59 -7.12 2.09
N TYR A 21 4.14 -8.38 2.07
CA TYR A 21 4.12 -9.23 3.27
C TYR A 21 5.53 -9.48 3.81
N GLY A 22 6.47 -9.83 2.93
CA GLY A 22 7.87 -10.05 3.32
C GLY A 22 8.49 -8.79 3.93
N ILE A 23 8.25 -7.62 3.31
CA ILE A 23 8.71 -6.33 3.83
C ILE A 23 8.08 -6.06 5.21
N ALA A 24 6.75 -6.20 5.34
CA ALA A 24 6.03 -5.95 6.60
C ALA A 24 6.52 -6.86 7.72
N SER A 25 6.74 -8.15 7.42
CA SER A 25 7.29 -9.11 8.39
C SER A 25 8.67 -8.69 8.90
N MET A 26 9.54 -8.24 8.00
CA MET A 26 10.88 -7.75 8.37
C MET A 26 10.80 -6.46 9.20
N LEU A 27 9.97 -5.49 8.80
CA LEU A 27 9.75 -4.26 9.56
C LEU A 27 9.26 -4.57 10.98
N LYS A 28 8.33 -5.53 11.11
CA LYS A 28 7.82 -5.99 12.41
C LYS A 28 8.93 -6.59 13.28
N GLN A 29 9.76 -7.45 12.71
CA GLN A 29 10.90 -8.05 13.43
C GLN A 29 11.87 -6.98 13.97
N HIS A 30 11.96 -5.83 13.33
CA HIS A 30 12.79 -4.71 13.76
C HIS A 30 12.06 -3.67 14.63
N GLY A 31 10.85 -3.98 15.10
CA GLY A 31 10.13 -3.16 16.07
C GLY A 31 9.21 -2.10 15.49
N ALA A 32 8.97 -2.11 14.17
CA ALA A 32 8.03 -1.17 13.56
C ALA A 32 6.57 -1.49 13.91
N ARG A 33 5.75 -0.45 13.98
CA ARG A 33 4.29 -0.48 14.09
C ARG A 33 3.71 -0.44 12.68
N LEU A 34 2.73 -1.29 12.38
CA LEU A 34 2.26 -1.51 11.01
C LEU A 34 0.78 -1.14 10.84
N ALA A 35 0.43 -0.61 9.68
CA ALA A 35 -0.94 -0.49 9.19
C ALA A 35 -0.99 -0.85 7.70
N PHE A 36 -2.12 -1.42 7.26
CA PHE A 36 -2.24 -2.01 5.92
C PHE A 36 -3.44 -1.45 5.18
N ASN A 37 -3.26 -1.16 3.87
CA ASN A 37 -4.40 -0.93 3.00
C ASN A 37 -5.00 -2.25 2.49
N TYR A 38 -6.22 -2.17 2.04
CA TYR A 38 -6.88 -3.15 1.19
C TYR A 38 -7.76 -2.44 0.16
N VAL A 39 -8.13 -3.15 -0.89
CA VAL A 39 -9.06 -2.68 -1.93
C VAL A 39 -10.18 -3.71 -2.05
N GLY A 40 -11.39 -3.34 -1.59
CA GLY A 40 -12.57 -4.18 -1.65
C GLY A 40 -12.62 -5.31 -0.62
N ASP A 41 -13.80 -5.91 -0.47
CA ASP A 41 -14.09 -6.90 0.58
C ASP A 41 -13.30 -8.19 0.42
N ALA A 42 -13.04 -8.64 -0.81
CA ALA A 42 -12.31 -9.88 -1.07
C ALA A 42 -10.85 -9.77 -0.58
N ILE A 43 -10.20 -8.64 -0.81
CA ILE A 43 -8.83 -8.39 -0.32
C ILE A 43 -8.84 -8.10 1.18
N LYS A 44 -9.83 -7.37 1.68
CA LYS A 44 -10.01 -7.14 3.12
C LYS A 44 -9.97 -8.43 3.93
N LYS A 45 -10.72 -9.44 3.49
CA LYS A 45 -10.77 -10.78 4.14
C LYS A 45 -9.42 -11.49 4.18
N ARG A 46 -8.48 -11.14 3.31
CA ARG A 46 -7.12 -11.68 3.28
C ARG A 46 -6.15 -10.84 4.11
N VAL A 47 -6.31 -9.51 4.07
CA VAL A 47 -5.40 -8.57 4.72
C VAL A 47 -5.64 -8.50 6.23
N GLU A 48 -6.89 -8.56 6.69
CA GLU A 48 -7.18 -8.49 8.13
C GLU A 48 -6.48 -9.61 8.94
N PRO A 49 -6.55 -10.91 8.55
CA PRO A 49 -5.80 -11.95 9.26
C PRO A 49 -4.28 -11.76 9.22
N ILE A 50 -3.74 -11.24 8.12
CA ILE A 50 -2.32 -10.92 8.01
C ILE A 50 -1.95 -9.76 8.93
N SER A 51 -2.79 -8.74 9.01
CA SER A 51 -2.61 -7.64 9.94
C SER A 51 -2.58 -8.14 11.39
N GLU A 52 -3.51 -9.03 11.78
CA GLU A 52 -3.52 -9.64 13.10
C GLU A 52 -2.25 -10.47 13.37
N GLU A 53 -1.85 -11.32 12.42
CA GLU A 53 -0.62 -12.13 12.50
C GLU A 53 0.62 -11.27 12.73
N LEU A 54 0.75 -10.17 12.00
CA LEU A 54 1.89 -9.26 12.08
C LEU A 54 1.75 -8.19 13.17
N GLY A 55 0.65 -8.20 13.94
CA GLY A 55 0.40 -7.19 14.96
C GLY A 55 0.17 -5.79 14.39
N GLY A 56 -0.50 -5.70 13.25
CA GLY A 56 -0.93 -4.45 12.65
C GLY A 56 -1.95 -3.72 13.54
N GLU A 57 -1.87 -2.40 13.57
CA GLU A 57 -2.72 -1.60 14.45
C GLU A 57 -4.07 -1.27 13.85
N PHE A 58 -4.12 -1.13 12.53
CA PHE A 58 -5.37 -0.94 11.78
C PHE A 58 -5.21 -1.29 10.31
N THR A 59 -6.34 -1.50 9.66
CA THR A 59 -6.46 -1.68 8.20
C THR A 59 -7.40 -0.61 7.65
N PHE A 60 -7.25 -0.26 6.37
CA PHE A 60 -8.07 0.77 5.75
C PHE A 60 -8.28 0.52 4.25
N GLN A 61 -9.47 0.87 3.78
CA GLN A 61 -9.79 0.87 2.34
C GLN A 61 -9.03 1.99 1.65
N CYS A 62 -8.29 1.68 0.60
CA CYS A 62 -7.70 2.67 -0.29
C CYS A 62 -7.40 2.06 -1.65
N ASP A 63 -8.19 2.43 -2.65
CA ASP A 63 -7.86 2.22 -4.05
C ASP A 63 -6.96 3.37 -4.51
N VAL A 64 -5.74 3.06 -4.91
CA VAL A 64 -4.75 4.06 -5.32
C VAL A 64 -5.06 4.75 -6.66
N CYS A 65 -6.12 4.31 -7.37
CA CYS A 65 -6.66 4.95 -8.56
C CYS A 65 -7.71 6.03 -8.24
N ASP A 66 -8.12 6.14 -6.99
CA ASP A 66 -9.19 7.02 -6.54
C ASP A 66 -8.64 8.05 -5.54
N ASP A 67 -8.45 9.29 -6.02
CA ASP A 67 -7.89 10.37 -5.20
C ASP A 67 -8.72 10.65 -3.95
N SER A 68 -10.05 10.45 -4.00
CA SER A 68 -10.91 10.64 -2.83
C SER A 68 -10.66 9.57 -1.76
N GLN A 69 -10.40 8.32 -2.15
CA GLN A 69 -10.03 7.26 -1.22
C GLN A 69 -8.62 7.48 -0.64
N ILE A 70 -7.70 7.99 -1.42
CA ILE A 70 -6.38 8.38 -0.93
C ILE A 70 -6.49 9.47 0.13
N GLU A 71 -7.30 10.49 -0.10
CA GLU A 71 -7.54 11.56 0.86
C GLU A 71 -8.21 11.05 2.15
N GLN A 72 -9.22 10.19 2.02
CA GLN A 72 -9.87 9.54 3.17
C GLN A 72 -8.87 8.70 3.97
N ALA A 73 -8.00 7.95 3.29
CA ALA A 73 -6.95 7.17 3.94
C ALA A 73 -5.96 8.08 4.70
N ALA A 74 -5.54 9.20 4.11
CA ALA A 74 -4.67 10.16 4.79
C ALA A 74 -5.33 10.75 6.05
N ASN A 75 -6.62 11.09 5.98
CA ASN A 75 -7.38 11.57 7.13
C ASN A 75 -7.47 10.52 8.24
N LEU A 76 -7.72 9.26 7.88
CA LEU A 76 -7.76 8.16 8.85
C LEU A 76 -6.39 7.94 9.53
N VAL A 77 -5.32 7.93 8.76
CA VAL A 77 -3.96 7.78 9.31
C VAL A 77 -3.62 8.93 10.27
N ARG A 78 -3.98 10.16 9.92
CA ARG A 78 -3.81 11.32 10.79
C ARG A 78 -4.58 11.15 12.11
N GLU A 79 -5.80 10.65 12.04
CA GLU A 79 -6.63 10.41 13.22
C GLU A 79 -6.02 9.33 14.14
N LYS A 80 -5.50 8.22 13.54
CA LYS A 80 -4.96 7.08 14.29
C LYS A 80 -3.55 7.30 14.81
N TRP A 81 -2.71 7.95 14.02
CA TRP A 81 -1.27 8.02 14.27
C TRP A 81 -0.72 9.44 14.35
N ASP A 82 -1.46 10.44 13.90
CA ASP A 82 -1.01 11.82 13.69
C ASP A 82 0.12 11.93 12.65
N LYS A 83 1.23 11.25 12.87
CA LYS A 83 2.40 11.17 12.00
C LYS A 83 2.85 9.72 11.81
N PHE A 84 3.62 9.47 10.75
CA PHE A 84 4.25 8.17 10.48
C PHE A 84 5.64 8.35 9.84
N ASP A 85 6.40 7.26 9.69
CA ASP A 85 7.82 7.32 9.29
C ASP A 85 8.08 6.68 7.92
N ILE A 86 7.36 5.61 7.57
CA ILE A 86 7.68 4.76 6.42
C ILE A 86 6.42 4.52 5.60
N LEU A 87 6.51 4.74 4.29
CA LEU A 87 5.49 4.37 3.31
C LEU A 87 6.06 3.30 2.39
N ILE A 88 5.44 2.13 2.37
CA ILE A 88 5.78 1.05 1.46
C ILE A 88 4.74 1.00 0.35
N HIS A 89 5.18 1.24 -0.87
CA HIS A 89 4.38 1.12 -2.09
C HIS A 89 4.80 -0.16 -2.82
N SER A 90 3.98 -1.19 -2.69
CA SER A 90 4.17 -2.48 -3.37
C SER A 90 2.91 -2.82 -4.17
N VAL A 91 2.51 -1.89 -5.02
CA VAL A 91 1.29 -1.94 -5.82
C VAL A 91 1.65 -2.00 -7.30
N ALA A 92 1.06 -2.96 -8.00
CA ALA A 92 1.16 -3.05 -9.44
C ALA A 92 -0.10 -3.71 -10.01
N PHE A 93 -0.46 -3.29 -11.21
CA PHE A 93 -1.58 -3.86 -11.95
C PHE A 93 -1.35 -3.71 -13.45
N ALA A 94 -1.81 -4.69 -14.21
CA ALA A 94 -2.02 -4.58 -15.65
C ALA A 94 -3.25 -5.42 -16.01
N ASN A 95 -3.94 -5.05 -17.09
CA ASN A 95 -5.02 -5.84 -17.62
C ASN A 95 -4.50 -7.23 -18.00
N ARG A 96 -5.30 -8.26 -17.76
CA ARG A 96 -4.88 -9.65 -18.00
C ARG A 96 -4.48 -9.91 -19.46
N GLU A 97 -5.19 -9.32 -20.41
CA GLU A 97 -4.90 -9.42 -21.84
C GLU A 97 -3.52 -8.80 -22.21
N ASP A 98 -3.06 -7.80 -21.46
CA ASP A 98 -1.78 -7.15 -21.69
C ASP A 98 -0.59 -7.95 -21.10
N LEU A 99 -0.87 -8.97 -20.28
CA LEU A 99 0.14 -9.85 -19.68
C LEU A 99 0.40 -11.11 -20.51
N SER A 100 -0.26 -11.27 -21.65
CA SER A 100 -0.08 -12.40 -22.58
C SER A 100 0.26 -11.91 -23.97
N GLY A 101 0.96 -12.76 -24.75
CA GLY A 101 1.36 -12.43 -26.10
C GLY A 101 2.61 -11.53 -26.13
N ARG A 102 2.74 -10.76 -27.21
CA ARG A 102 3.93 -9.91 -27.44
C ARG A 102 3.76 -8.56 -26.76
N PHE A 103 4.83 -8.04 -26.19
CA PHE A 103 4.83 -6.73 -25.55
C PHE A 103 4.37 -5.60 -26.50
N ILE A 104 4.77 -5.65 -27.77
CA ILE A 104 4.43 -4.60 -28.75
C ILE A 104 2.94 -4.55 -29.09
N ASP A 105 2.17 -5.58 -28.75
CA ASP A 105 0.73 -5.64 -28.97
C ASP A 105 -0.06 -5.01 -27.81
N THR A 106 0.62 -4.51 -26.77
CA THR A 106 -0.01 -3.80 -25.66
C THR A 106 -0.75 -2.55 -26.15
N SER A 107 -2.02 -2.41 -25.79
CA SER A 107 -2.80 -1.24 -26.15
C SER A 107 -2.34 0.02 -25.43
N ARG A 108 -2.53 1.19 -26.05
CA ARG A 108 -2.27 2.50 -25.41
C ARG A 108 -3.05 2.62 -24.09
N LYS A 109 -4.33 2.21 -24.10
CA LYS A 109 -5.19 2.26 -22.92
C LYS A 109 -4.69 1.34 -21.81
N GLY A 110 -4.34 0.09 -22.15
CA GLY A 110 -3.81 -0.88 -21.18
C GLY A 110 -2.48 -0.43 -20.58
N PHE A 111 -1.60 0.12 -21.41
CA PHE A 111 -0.32 0.69 -20.95
C PHE A 111 -0.55 1.87 -19.98
N SER A 112 -1.47 2.79 -20.31
CA SER A 112 -1.83 3.91 -19.43
C SER A 112 -2.38 3.44 -18.08
N ILE A 113 -3.26 2.43 -18.07
CA ILE A 113 -3.80 1.84 -16.84
C ILE A 113 -2.67 1.24 -15.99
N ALA A 114 -1.77 0.48 -16.60
CA ALA A 114 -0.65 -0.13 -15.89
C ALA A 114 0.27 0.92 -15.27
N LEU A 115 0.60 1.99 -15.98
CA LEU A 115 1.42 3.09 -15.45
C LEU A 115 0.71 3.89 -14.36
N ASP A 116 -0.57 4.17 -14.51
CA ASP A 116 -1.35 4.90 -13.52
C ASP A 116 -1.33 4.16 -12.17
N ILE A 117 -1.68 2.87 -12.18
CA ILE A 117 -1.76 2.08 -10.96
C ILE A 117 -0.38 1.72 -10.40
N SER A 118 0.56 1.36 -11.28
CA SER A 118 1.85 0.79 -10.83
C SER A 118 2.93 1.85 -10.56
N ALA A 119 2.84 3.01 -11.18
CA ALA A 119 3.87 4.05 -11.08
C ALA A 119 3.32 5.37 -10.52
N TYR A 120 2.32 5.98 -11.16
CA TYR A 120 1.79 7.27 -10.72
C TYR A 120 1.21 7.23 -9.30
N SER A 121 0.62 6.11 -8.91
CA SER A 121 0.01 5.99 -7.58
C SER A 121 1.00 6.25 -6.43
N LEU A 122 2.29 5.98 -6.60
CA LEU A 122 3.30 6.38 -5.63
C LEU A 122 3.34 7.91 -5.46
N THR A 123 3.34 8.65 -6.57
CA THR A 123 3.30 10.12 -6.54
C THR A 123 2.01 10.63 -5.88
N GLY A 124 0.87 10.03 -6.23
CA GLY A 124 -0.42 10.38 -5.63
C GLY A 124 -0.46 10.16 -4.12
N LEU A 125 0.04 9.01 -3.66
CA LEU A 125 0.16 8.71 -2.24
C LEU A 125 1.12 9.67 -1.54
N CYS A 126 2.31 9.90 -2.07
CA CYS A 126 3.28 10.80 -1.47
C CYS A 126 2.73 12.23 -1.33
N ARG A 127 2.02 12.72 -2.34
CA ARG A 127 1.37 14.04 -2.29
C ARG A 127 0.34 14.14 -1.16
N ALA A 128 -0.50 13.12 -1.00
CA ALA A 128 -1.54 13.12 0.01
C ALA A 128 -1.01 12.94 1.44
N PHE A 129 0.10 12.20 1.58
CA PHE A 129 0.66 11.83 2.88
C PHE A 129 1.87 12.68 3.30
N GLU A 130 2.45 13.53 2.44
CA GLU A 130 3.72 14.22 2.73
C GLU A 130 3.69 14.99 4.06
N HIS A 131 2.57 15.66 4.35
CA HIS A 131 2.42 16.44 5.59
C HIS A 131 2.27 15.59 6.86
N LEU A 132 2.12 14.26 6.72
CA LEU A 132 2.02 13.31 7.82
C LEU A 132 3.35 12.58 8.10
N PHE A 133 4.37 12.74 7.28
CA PHE A 133 5.68 12.19 7.59
C PHE A 133 6.30 12.90 8.79
N ASN A 134 6.95 12.13 9.66
CA ASN A 134 7.80 12.69 10.69
C ASN A 134 8.98 13.43 10.06
N GLU A 135 9.35 14.56 10.65
CA GLU A 135 10.58 15.25 10.32
C GLU A 135 11.75 14.47 10.96
N ASN A 136 12.77 14.15 10.16
CA ASN A 136 13.98 13.46 10.62
C ASN A 136 15.10 14.48 10.89
#